data_912391a247c2b85a32e037435442e23a
#
_entry.id   912391a247c2b85a32e037435442e23a
#
_cell.length_a   1.000
_cell.length_b   1.000
_cell.length_c   1.000
_cell.angle_alpha   90.00
_cell.angle_beta   90.00
_cell.angle_gamma   90.00
#
_symmetry.space_group_name_H-M   'P 1'
#
loop_
_entity.id
_entity.type
_entity.pdbx_description
1 polymer ?
#
loop_
_entity_poly.entity_id
_entity_poly.type
_entity_poly.pdbx_seq_one_letter_code
_entity_poly.pdbx_strand_id
1 'polypeptide(L)'
;VRSGVAGAIVAHKLGMGGKSVIVLEAGPRMPRWEIVERFRNQPDKTDFMAPYPSSPWAPHPEYGPPNDYLILKGEHKFNSQYIRAVGGTTWHWAASAWRFIPNDFKMKTVYGVGRDWPIQYDDLEHYYQRAEEELGVWGPGPEEDLYSPRKQAYPMPPLPLSFNEQTIKSALNGYDPKFHVVTEPVARNSRPYDGRPTCCGNNNCMPICPIGAMYNGIVHVEKAEQAGAKLI
;
A
#
# COMPACT_ATOMS: atom_id res chain seq x y z
N VAL A 1 15.67 5.26 -10.12
CA VAL A 1 14.62 4.84 -9.17
C VAL A 1 13.73 3.78 -9.80
N ARG A 2 12.91 3.04 -9.04
CA ARG A 2 11.96 2.04 -9.52
C ARG A 2 10.53 2.62 -9.53
N SER A 3 9.60 1.95 -10.19
CA SER A 3 8.22 2.43 -10.38
C SER A 3 7.25 2.07 -9.23
N GLY A 4 7.67 1.33 -8.21
CA GLY A 4 6.85 1.08 -7.02
C GLY A 4 6.61 2.36 -6.21
N VAL A 5 5.76 2.29 -5.17
CA VAL A 5 5.28 3.47 -4.40
C VAL A 5 6.39 4.43 -3.98
N ALA A 6 7.43 3.93 -3.30
CA ALA A 6 8.51 4.80 -2.80
C ALA A 6 9.32 5.44 -3.95
N GLY A 7 9.71 4.63 -4.96
CA GLY A 7 10.47 5.12 -6.10
C GLY A 7 9.70 6.13 -6.95
N ALA A 8 8.41 5.90 -7.15
CA ALA A 8 7.55 6.81 -7.92
C ALA A 8 7.37 8.17 -7.19
N ILE A 9 7.15 8.17 -5.89
CA ILE A 9 7.07 9.41 -5.08
C ILE A 9 8.41 10.17 -5.14
N VAL A 10 9.53 9.48 -4.95
CA VAL A 10 10.86 10.11 -5.05
C VAL A 10 11.10 10.69 -6.44
N ALA A 11 10.75 9.95 -7.52
CA ALA A 11 10.88 10.43 -8.89
C ALA A 11 10.06 11.70 -9.12
N HIS A 12 8.81 11.72 -8.67
CA HIS A 12 7.94 12.90 -8.75
C HIS A 12 8.55 14.10 -8.02
N LYS A 13 8.95 13.92 -6.75
CA LYS A 13 9.53 15.03 -5.96
C LYS A 13 10.83 15.57 -6.55
N LEU A 14 11.69 14.70 -7.07
CA LEU A 14 12.92 15.13 -7.74
C LEU A 14 12.62 15.87 -9.05
N GLY A 15 11.67 15.38 -9.85
CA GLY A 15 11.23 16.06 -11.08
C GLY A 15 10.66 17.44 -10.79
N MET A 16 9.78 17.56 -9.80
CA MET A 16 9.27 18.86 -9.32
C MET A 16 10.38 19.80 -8.86
N GLY A 17 11.49 19.27 -8.32
CA GLY A 17 12.68 20.02 -7.99
C GLY A 17 13.62 20.29 -9.18
N GLY A 18 13.17 20.08 -10.43
CA GLY A 18 13.94 20.35 -11.65
C GLY A 18 15.11 19.38 -11.88
N LYS A 19 15.11 18.21 -11.25
CA LYS A 19 16.15 17.19 -11.44
C LYS A 19 15.81 16.28 -12.63
N SER A 20 16.83 15.91 -13.42
CA SER A 20 16.68 14.86 -14.42
C SER A 20 16.53 13.51 -13.73
N VAL A 21 15.46 12.80 -14.03
CA VAL A 21 15.12 11.53 -13.37
C VAL A 21 14.87 10.44 -14.40
N ILE A 22 15.45 9.27 -14.16
CA ILE A 22 15.12 8.04 -14.88
C ILE A 22 14.50 7.05 -13.89
N VAL A 23 13.35 6.52 -14.25
CA VAL A 23 12.66 5.43 -13.55
C VAL A 23 12.88 4.14 -14.34
N LEU A 24 13.52 3.15 -13.72
CA LEU A 24 13.78 1.84 -14.31
C LEU A 24 12.72 0.85 -13.84
N GLU A 25 12.00 0.25 -14.77
CA GLU A 25 10.99 -0.76 -14.49
C GLU A 25 11.11 -1.94 -15.45
N ALA A 26 11.22 -3.15 -14.91
CA ALA A 26 11.37 -4.35 -15.73
C ALA A 26 10.02 -4.89 -16.25
N GLY A 27 8.92 -4.54 -15.59
CA GLY A 27 7.58 -5.02 -15.95
C GLY A 27 6.84 -4.09 -16.88
N PRO A 28 5.78 -4.57 -17.55
CA PRO A 28 5.01 -3.78 -18.50
C PRO A 28 4.17 -2.70 -17.81
N ARG A 29 3.84 -1.66 -18.57
CA ARG A 29 2.74 -0.76 -18.22
C ARG A 29 1.42 -1.40 -18.64
N MET A 30 0.51 -1.56 -17.70
CA MET A 30 -0.80 -2.14 -17.95
C MET A 30 -1.90 -1.12 -17.66
N PRO A 31 -2.85 -0.89 -18.55
CA PRO A 31 -4.00 -0.07 -18.26
C PRO A 31 -4.96 -0.80 -17.28
N ARG A 32 -5.55 -0.05 -16.35
CA ARG A 32 -6.47 -0.61 -15.33
C ARG A 32 -7.61 -1.44 -15.94
N TRP A 33 -8.20 -0.95 -17.02
CA TRP A 33 -9.32 -1.64 -17.65
C TRP A 33 -8.94 -3.07 -18.13
N GLU A 34 -7.72 -3.24 -18.63
CA GLU A 34 -7.25 -4.56 -19.07
C GLU A 34 -7.11 -5.53 -17.91
N ILE A 35 -6.56 -5.08 -16.77
CA ILE A 35 -6.45 -5.90 -15.55
C ILE A 35 -7.85 -6.29 -15.06
N VAL A 36 -8.80 -5.36 -15.09
CA VAL A 36 -10.19 -5.61 -14.71
C VAL A 36 -10.83 -6.66 -15.63
N GLU A 37 -10.67 -6.54 -16.94
CA GLU A 37 -11.20 -7.52 -17.89
C GLU A 37 -10.56 -8.90 -17.72
N ARG A 38 -9.26 -8.97 -17.49
CA ARG A 38 -8.59 -10.24 -17.18
C ARG A 38 -9.16 -10.87 -15.91
N PHE A 39 -9.35 -10.09 -14.85
CA PHE A 39 -9.99 -10.58 -13.62
C PHE A 39 -11.43 -11.05 -13.84
N ARG A 40 -12.22 -10.31 -14.62
CA ARG A 40 -13.61 -10.71 -14.92
C ARG A 40 -13.69 -12.04 -15.68
N ASN A 41 -12.74 -12.28 -16.56
CA ASN A 41 -12.73 -13.46 -17.44
C ASN A 41 -11.95 -14.65 -16.88
N GLN A 42 -11.19 -14.49 -15.78
CA GLN A 42 -10.48 -15.62 -15.18
C GLN A 42 -11.45 -16.61 -14.49
N PRO A 43 -11.24 -17.91 -14.63
CA PRO A 43 -12.12 -18.91 -14.03
C PRO A 43 -11.97 -19.01 -12.50
N ASP A 44 -10.74 -18.90 -11.99
CA ASP A 44 -10.45 -18.95 -10.56
C ASP A 44 -10.27 -17.53 -9.99
N LYS A 45 -11.25 -17.09 -9.20
CA LYS A 45 -11.23 -15.76 -8.55
C LYS A 45 -10.34 -15.68 -7.33
N THR A 46 -9.80 -16.79 -6.86
CA THR A 46 -8.89 -16.84 -5.71
C THR A 46 -7.43 -16.67 -6.13
N ASP A 47 -7.12 -16.81 -7.41
CA ASP A 47 -5.78 -16.50 -7.94
C ASP A 47 -5.62 -14.99 -8.15
N PHE A 48 -5.03 -14.32 -7.17
CA PHE A 48 -4.78 -12.87 -7.20
C PHE A 48 -3.69 -12.46 -8.20
N MET A 49 -2.91 -13.40 -8.72
CA MET A 49 -1.86 -13.11 -9.71
C MET A 49 -2.35 -13.24 -11.15
N ALA A 50 -3.39 -14.02 -11.41
CA ALA A 50 -3.89 -14.31 -12.76
C ALA A 50 -4.24 -13.06 -13.61
N PRO A 51 -4.75 -11.94 -13.06
CA PRO A 51 -4.99 -10.74 -13.85
C PRO A 51 -3.72 -10.03 -14.33
N TYR A 52 -2.56 -10.37 -13.75
CA TYR A 52 -1.30 -9.69 -13.99
C TYR A 52 -0.39 -10.54 -14.87
N PRO A 53 -0.28 -10.25 -16.17
CA PRO A 53 0.52 -11.05 -17.07
C PRO A 53 2.01 -10.93 -16.71
N SER A 54 2.68 -12.06 -16.63
CA SER A 54 4.12 -12.11 -16.48
C SER A 54 4.79 -11.79 -17.80
N SER A 55 5.82 -10.95 -17.78
CA SER A 55 6.65 -10.70 -18.95
C SER A 55 7.71 -11.82 -19.08
N PRO A 56 7.95 -12.37 -20.29
CA PRO A 56 9.02 -13.33 -20.49
C PRO A 56 10.42 -12.81 -20.10
N TRP A 57 10.62 -11.51 -20.21
CA TRP A 57 11.88 -10.82 -19.90
C TRP A 57 12.01 -10.44 -18.43
N ALA A 58 10.89 -10.38 -17.73
CA ALA A 58 10.82 -10.00 -16.33
C ALA A 58 9.69 -10.77 -15.64
N PRO A 59 9.83 -12.09 -15.49
CA PRO A 59 8.77 -12.92 -14.91
C PRO A 59 8.50 -12.50 -13.47
N HIS A 60 7.25 -12.66 -13.04
CA HIS A 60 6.94 -12.52 -11.63
C HIS A 60 7.73 -13.56 -10.83
N PRO A 61 8.21 -13.21 -9.63
CA PRO A 61 8.88 -14.17 -8.78
C PRO A 61 7.92 -15.27 -8.34
N GLU A 62 8.29 -16.51 -8.62
CA GLU A 62 7.56 -17.69 -8.19
C GLU A 62 8.43 -18.53 -7.27
N TYR A 63 7.82 -19.35 -6.43
CA TYR A 63 8.50 -20.27 -5.55
C TYR A 63 8.62 -21.65 -6.22
N GLY A 64 9.84 -22.18 -6.26
CA GLY A 64 10.10 -23.52 -6.75
C GLY A 64 10.36 -23.63 -8.24
N PRO A 65 10.69 -24.87 -8.70
CA PRO A 65 10.96 -25.14 -10.10
C PRO A 65 9.78 -24.79 -11.02
N PRO A 66 10.03 -24.32 -12.26
CA PRO A 66 11.36 -24.17 -12.86
C PRO A 66 12.05 -22.83 -12.59
N ASN A 67 11.44 -21.93 -11.83
CA ASN A 67 11.85 -20.52 -11.82
C ASN A 67 12.68 -20.11 -10.60
N ASP A 68 13.32 -20.96 -9.88
CA ASP A 68 14.21 -20.72 -8.69
C ASP A 68 14.65 -19.25 -8.48
N TYR A 69 13.72 -18.33 -8.69
CA TYR A 69 13.95 -16.89 -8.67
C TYR A 69 14.18 -16.36 -7.25
N LEU A 70 13.64 -17.08 -6.28
CA LEU A 70 13.77 -16.76 -4.87
C LEU A 70 14.52 -17.89 -4.15
N ILE A 71 15.69 -17.55 -3.61
CA ILE A 71 16.44 -18.45 -2.75
C ILE A 71 15.96 -18.26 -1.32
N LEU A 72 15.19 -19.22 -0.81
CA LEU A 72 14.71 -19.22 0.57
C LEU A 72 15.67 -20.04 1.45
N LYS A 73 16.20 -19.39 2.48
CA LYS A 73 17.08 -20.01 3.46
C LYS A 73 16.44 -19.98 4.85
N GLY A 74 16.69 -21.01 5.66
CA GLY A 74 16.18 -21.13 7.02
C GLY A 74 14.94 -22.02 7.13
N GLU A 75 14.50 -22.23 8.36
CA GLU A 75 13.37 -23.13 8.67
C GLU A 75 12.02 -22.53 8.25
N HIS A 76 11.86 -21.22 8.36
CA HIS A 76 10.63 -20.53 8.02
C HIS A 76 10.71 -19.96 6.60
N LYS A 77 9.96 -20.58 5.70
CA LYS A 77 9.87 -20.09 4.31
C LYS A 77 8.96 -18.88 4.25
N PHE A 78 9.47 -17.81 3.65
CA PHE A 78 8.69 -16.62 3.38
C PHE A 78 7.97 -16.74 2.05
N ASN A 79 6.65 -16.72 2.06
CA ASN A 79 5.84 -16.72 0.86
C ASN A 79 5.42 -15.30 0.52
N SER A 80 6.07 -14.66 -0.46
CA SER A 80 5.69 -13.36 -0.96
C SER A 80 5.17 -13.45 -2.39
N GLN A 81 4.14 -12.69 -2.68
CA GLN A 81 3.65 -12.49 -4.03
C GLN A 81 3.90 -11.04 -4.42
N TYR A 82 4.66 -10.81 -5.49
CA TYR A 82 4.82 -9.47 -6.02
C TYR A 82 4.81 -9.45 -7.54
N ILE A 83 4.32 -8.35 -8.08
CA ILE A 83 4.22 -8.12 -9.51
C ILE A 83 5.36 -7.25 -10.01
N ARG A 84 5.86 -7.58 -11.19
CA ARG A 84 6.71 -6.71 -12.00
C ARG A 84 5.85 -6.03 -13.05
N ALA A 85 5.49 -4.82 -12.75
CA ALA A 85 4.70 -3.94 -13.60
C ALA A 85 4.95 -2.49 -13.18
N VAL A 86 4.69 -1.56 -14.06
CA VAL A 86 4.69 -0.13 -13.72
C VAL A 86 3.68 0.12 -12.59
N GLY A 87 4.15 0.68 -11.48
CA GLY A 87 3.38 0.82 -10.23
C GLY A 87 3.62 -0.28 -9.20
N GLY A 88 4.20 -1.42 -9.60
CA GLY A 88 4.61 -2.50 -8.71
C GLY A 88 3.46 -3.21 -8.02
N THR A 89 3.75 -3.90 -6.93
CA THR A 89 2.80 -4.73 -6.15
C THR A 89 1.62 -3.95 -5.56
N THR A 90 1.68 -2.61 -5.52
CA THR A 90 0.55 -1.79 -5.08
C THR A 90 -0.69 -1.87 -5.98
N TRP A 91 -0.63 -2.58 -7.09
CA TRP A 91 -1.80 -2.92 -7.88
C TRP A 91 -2.79 -3.82 -7.14
N HIS A 92 -2.29 -4.79 -6.35
CA HIS A 92 -3.11 -5.78 -5.64
C HIS A 92 -2.89 -5.80 -4.11
N TRP A 93 -2.35 -4.74 -3.53
CA TRP A 93 -2.26 -4.62 -2.07
C TRP A 93 -3.64 -4.26 -1.47
N ALA A 94 -3.82 -4.47 -0.18
CA ALA A 94 -5.06 -4.10 0.49
C ALA A 94 -5.16 -2.60 0.80
N ALA A 95 -4.09 -1.86 0.56
CA ALA A 95 -3.89 -0.45 0.88
C ALA A 95 -3.78 -0.11 2.39
N SER A 96 -3.60 -1.09 3.25
CA SER A 96 -3.30 -0.86 4.68
C SER A 96 -2.03 -0.02 4.82
N ALA A 97 -2.13 1.11 5.51
CA ALA A 97 -1.08 2.14 5.57
C ALA A 97 -0.73 2.51 7.02
N TRP A 98 -0.35 1.49 7.77
CA TRP A 98 0.04 1.66 9.18
C TRP A 98 1.36 2.40 9.31
N ARG A 99 1.46 3.26 10.30
CA ARG A 99 2.74 3.73 10.81
C ARG A 99 3.37 2.67 11.70
N PHE A 100 4.69 2.61 11.75
CA PHE A 100 5.34 1.93 12.87
C PHE A 100 5.02 2.68 14.17
N ILE A 101 4.90 1.96 15.27
CA ILE A 101 4.73 2.55 16.59
C ILE A 101 6.11 2.85 17.21
N PRO A 102 6.21 3.74 18.22
CA PRO A 102 7.50 4.08 18.83
C PRO A 102 8.33 2.88 19.30
N ASN A 103 7.68 1.83 19.78
CA ASN A 103 8.36 0.62 20.25
C ASN A 103 9.01 -0.20 19.13
N ASP A 104 8.52 -0.11 17.89
CA ASP A 104 9.11 -0.81 16.74
C ASP A 104 10.55 -0.34 16.45
N PHE A 105 10.86 0.90 16.82
CA PHE A 105 12.22 1.46 16.71
C PHE A 105 13.16 1.01 17.81
N LYS A 106 12.63 0.38 18.86
CA LYS A 106 13.36 -0.03 20.07
C LYS A 106 13.18 -1.52 20.39
N MET A 107 13.09 -2.34 19.35
CA MET A 107 12.81 -3.78 19.47
C MET A 107 13.77 -4.50 20.44
N LYS A 108 15.07 -4.19 20.35
CA LYS A 108 16.07 -4.79 21.24
C LYS A 108 15.91 -4.32 22.68
N THR A 109 15.75 -3.01 22.86
CA THR A 109 15.62 -2.42 24.21
C THR A 109 14.32 -2.83 24.89
N VAL A 110 13.19 -2.82 24.17
CA VAL A 110 11.86 -3.04 24.75
C VAL A 110 11.53 -4.54 24.88
N TYR A 111 11.87 -5.34 23.85
CA TYR A 111 11.44 -6.74 23.77
C TYR A 111 12.60 -7.75 23.80
N GLY A 112 13.85 -7.30 23.86
CA GLY A 112 15.03 -8.18 23.88
C GLY A 112 15.38 -8.85 22.55
N VAL A 113 14.62 -8.56 21.46
CA VAL A 113 14.77 -9.21 20.14
C VAL A 113 15.19 -8.20 19.06
N GLY A 114 15.77 -8.71 17.97
CA GLY A 114 16.16 -7.87 16.84
C GLY A 114 17.24 -6.85 17.17
N ARG A 115 17.07 -5.63 16.66
CA ARG A 115 17.96 -4.48 16.85
C ARG A 115 17.15 -3.22 17.01
N ASP A 116 17.65 -2.26 17.78
CA ASP A 116 17.10 -0.91 17.78
C ASP A 116 17.52 -0.20 16.48
N TRP A 117 16.62 0.63 15.96
CA TRP A 117 16.92 1.46 14.81
C TRP A 117 17.77 2.68 15.23
N PRO A 118 18.62 3.22 14.35
CA PRO A 118 19.42 4.42 14.65
C PRO A 118 18.57 5.71 14.62
N ILE A 119 17.29 5.62 14.34
CA ILE A 119 16.31 6.70 14.31
C ILE A 119 15.12 6.34 15.19
N GLN A 120 14.32 7.33 15.56
CA GLN A 120 13.15 7.16 16.40
C GLN A 120 11.87 7.56 15.64
N TYR A 121 10.72 7.24 16.22
CA TYR A 121 9.42 7.58 15.64
C TYR A 121 9.29 9.08 15.33
N ASP A 122 9.71 9.94 16.26
CA ASP A 122 9.59 11.40 16.11
C ASP A 122 10.41 11.96 14.95
N ASP A 123 11.50 11.29 14.58
CA ASP A 123 12.30 11.64 13.40
C ASP A 123 11.51 11.40 12.09
N LEU A 124 10.56 10.46 12.09
CA LEU A 124 9.76 10.09 10.94
C LEU A 124 8.33 10.63 10.97
N GLU A 125 7.83 11.12 12.09
CA GLU A 125 6.42 11.51 12.24
C GLU A 125 5.95 12.48 11.14
N HIS A 126 6.74 13.51 10.87
CA HIS A 126 6.47 14.45 9.79
C HIS A 126 6.47 13.81 8.39
N TYR A 127 7.34 12.83 8.15
CA TYR A 127 7.40 12.13 6.86
C TYR A 127 6.25 11.13 6.70
N TYR A 128 5.79 10.51 7.78
CA TYR A 128 4.56 9.71 7.76
C TYR A 128 3.37 10.56 7.35
N GLN A 129 3.21 11.74 7.94
CA GLN A 129 2.13 12.66 7.58
C GLN A 129 2.17 13.00 6.08
N ARG A 130 3.34 13.37 5.56
CA ARG A 130 3.51 13.67 4.14
C ARG A 130 3.23 12.46 3.24
N ALA A 131 3.64 11.26 3.64
CA ALA A 131 3.34 10.04 2.89
C ALA A 131 1.83 9.74 2.87
N GLU A 132 1.14 9.92 3.99
CA GLU A 132 -0.31 9.78 4.07
C GLU A 132 -1.04 10.76 3.14
N GLU A 133 -0.56 12.01 3.03
CA GLU A 133 -1.08 13.00 2.10
C GLU A 133 -0.86 12.59 0.64
N GLU A 134 0.34 12.13 0.28
CA GLU A 134 0.65 11.68 -1.08
C GLU A 134 -0.17 10.45 -1.49
N LEU A 135 -0.39 9.51 -0.58
CA LEU A 135 -1.17 8.32 -0.86
C LEU A 135 -2.69 8.55 -0.77
N GLY A 136 -3.12 9.59 -0.07
CA GLY A 136 -4.53 9.79 0.25
C GLY A 136 -5.02 8.74 1.26
N VAL A 137 -4.42 8.74 2.45
CA VAL A 137 -4.81 7.82 3.52
C VAL A 137 -5.96 8.41 4.32
N TRP A 138 -6.94 7.60 4.67
CA TRP A 138 -7.87 7.87 5.74
C TRP A 138 -7.67 6.89 6.89
N GLY A 139 -8.05 7.27 8.08
CA GLY A 139 -7.89 6.45 9.27
C GLY A 139 -8.81 6.91 10.40
N PRO A 140 -8.68 6.29 11.58
CA PRO A 140 -9.51 6.63 12.74
C PRO A 140 -9.36 8.09 13.15
N GLY A 141 -10.34 8.59 13.88
CA GLY A 141 -10.22 9.91 14.52
C GLY A 141 -9.07 9.96 15.52
N PRO A 142 -8.58 11.15 15.88
CA PRO A 142 -7.44 11.29 16.79
C PRO A 142 -7.66 10.61 18.17
N GLU A 143 -8.89 10.56 18.62
CA GLU A 143 -9.27 9.93 19.91
C GLU A 143 -9.32 8.39 19.81
N GLU A 144 -9.46 7.85 18.60
CA GLU A 144 -9.52 6.41 18.34
C GLU A 144 -8.17 5.84 17.90
N ASP A 145 -7.22 6.67 17.45
CA ASP A 145 -5.87 6.24 17.04
C ASP A 145 -4.95 6.11 18.24
N LEU A 146 -5.10 5.03 18.96
CA LEU A 146 -4.38 4.77 20.22
C LEU A 146 -2.93 4.31 19.98
N TYR A 147 -2.57 3.95 18.76
CA TYR A 147 -1.30 3.25 18.48
C TYR A 147 -0.27 4.11 17.77
N SER A 148 -0.71 5.08 16.98
CA SER A 148 0.18 5.92 16.17
C SER A 148 0.12 7.37 16.64
N PRO A 149 1.00 7.81 17.57
CA PRO A 149 1.06 9.21 17.96
C PRO A 149 1.16 10.11 16.72
N ARG A 150 0.26 11.09 16.60
CA ARG A 150 0.24 11.98 15.44
C ARG A 150 -0.07 13.41 15.84
N LYS A 151 0.56 14.35 15.13
CA LYS A 151 0.33 15.79 15.33
C LYS A 151 -0.84 16.32 14.50
N GLN A 152 -1.19 15.62 13.42
CA GLN A 152 -2.25 16.04 12.49
C GLN A 152 -3.17 14.87 12.16
N ALA A 153 -4.44 15.18 11.88
CA ALA A 153 -5.40 14.20 11.42
C ALA A 153 -5.02 13.61 10.05
N TYR A 154 -5.61 12.47 9.71
CA TYR A 154 -5.49 11.92 8.37
C TYR A 154 -6.05 12.87 7.31
N PRO A 155 -5.54 12.81 6.06
CA PRO A 155 -6.01 13.67 4.95
C PRO A 155 -7.51 13.56 4.66
N MET A 156 -8.10 12.41 4.99
CA MET A 156 -9.51 12.13 4.76
C MET A 156 -10.16 11.50 5.99
N PRO A 157 -11.48 11.73 6.21
CA PRO A 157 -12.23 11.03 7.25
C PRO A 157 -12.35 9.54 6.91
N PRO A 158 -12.50 8.65 7.91
CA PRO A 158 -12.70 7.23 7.67
C PRO A 158 -14.02 6.95 6.93
N LEU A 159 -14.05 5.84 6.19
CA LEU A 159 -15.31 5.25 5.77
C LEU A 159 -16.04 4.69 7.00
N PRO A 160 -17.37 4.75 7.04
CA PRO A 160 -18.13 4.19 8.14
C PRO A 160 -17.90 2.68 8.25
N LEU A 161 -17.85 2.20 9.48
CA LEU A 161 -17.82 0.76 9.76
C LEU A 161 -19.07 0.09 9.15
N SER A 162 -18.89 -1.10 8.60
CA SER A 162 -20.01 -1.94 8.14
C SER A 162 -20.91 -2.35 9.33
N PHE A 163 -22.10 -2.82 9.05
CA PHE A 163 -23.02 -3.33 10.08
C PHE A 163 -22.35 -4.41 10.97
N ASN A 164 -21.64 -5.35 10.34
CA ASN A 164 -20.95 -6.42 11.08
C ASN A 164 -19.86 -5.86 12.00
N GLU A 165 -19.05 -4.92 11.51
CA GLU A 165 -18.00 -4.29 12.32
C GLU A 165 -18.58 -3.47 13.47
N GLN A 166 -19.69 -2.76 13.25
CA GLN A 166 -20.40 -2.04 14.33
C GLN A 166 -20.95 -2.99 15.37
N THR A 167 -21.50 -4.14 14.95
CA THR A 167 -22.01 -5.18 15.86
C THR A 167 -20.88 -5.75 16.71
N ILE A 168 -19.74 -6.06 16.11
CA ILE A 168 -18.54 -6.56 16.81
C ILE A 168 -18.03 -5.48 17.78
N LYS A 169 -17.90 -4.23 17.34
CA LYS A 169 -17.48 -3.11 18.18
C LYS A 169 -18.38 -2.99 19.42
N SER A 170 -19.68 -3.04 19.23
CA SER A 170 -20.65 -2.92 20.32
C SER A 170 -20.56 -4.10 21.31
N ALA A 171 -20.42 -5.31 20.79
CA ALA A 171 -20.30 -6.52 21.61
C ALA A 171 -19.01 -6.51 22.45
N LEU A 172 -17.88 -6.16 21.84
CA LEU A 172 -16.59 -6.11 22.55
C LEU A 172 -16.51 -4.99 23.57
N ASN A 173 -17.06 -3.82 23.28
CA ASN A 173 -17.14 -2.71 24.24
C ASN A 173 -18.00 -3.08 25.46
N GLY A 174 -19.03 -3.93 25.28
CA GLY A 174 -19.85 -4.45 26.38
C GLY A 174 -19.18 -5.56 27.19
N TYR A 175 -18.20 -6.25 26.60
CA TYR A 175 -17.51 -7.37 27.23
C TYR A 175 -16.31 -6.91 28.08
N ASP A 176 -15.40 -6.14 27.51
CA ASP A 176 -14.23 -5.60 28.20
C ASP A 176 -13.85 -4.24 27.57
N PRO A 177 -13.84 -3.14 28.36
CA PRO A 177 -13.50 -1.81 27.86
C PRO A 177 -12.04 -1.66 27.40
N LYS A 178 -11.20 -2.69 27.59
CA LYS A 178 -9.84 -2.72 27.04
C LYS A 178 -9.80 -3.10 25.57
N PHE A 179 -10.86 -3.68 25.01
CA PHE A 179 -10.94 -3.98 23.60
C PHE A 179 -11.42 -2.76 22.82
N HIS A 180 -10.63 -2.37 21.85
CA HIS A 180 -10.94 -1.27 20.94
C HIS A 180 -11.06 -1.77 19.52
N VAL A 181 -12.21 -1.55 18.89
CA VAL A 181 -12.42 -1.80 17.47
C VAL A 181 -12.41 -0.45 16.77
N VAL A 182 -11.38 -0.23 15.98
CA VAL A 182 -11.16 1.00 15.23
C VAL A 182 -10.97 0.69 13.74
N THR A 183 -11.18 1.69 12.89
CA THR A 183 -10.86 1.56 11.47
C THR A 183 -9.35 1.54 11.28
N GLU A 184 -8.86 0.66 10.41
CA GLU A 184 -7.45 0.71 10.01
C GLU A 184 -7.15 1.91 9.10
N PRO A 185 -5.93 2.44 9.10
CA PRO A 185 -5.51 3.43 8.11
C PRO A 185 -5.40 2.81 6.73
N VAL A 186 -6.10 3.39 5.73
CA VAL A 186 -6.16 2.81 4.38
C VAL A 186 -5.92 3.88 3.31
N ALA A 187 -5.02 3.59 2.36
CA ALA A 187 -4.76 4.43 1.19
C ALA A 187 -5.84 4.22 0.10
N ARG A 188 -7.08 4.52 0.45
CA ARG A 188 -8.26 4.36 -0.41
C ARG A 188 -9.20 5.53 -0.18
N ASN A 189 -9.60 6.19 -1.22
CA ASN A 189 -10.36 7.44 -1.12
C ASN A 189 -11.72 7.27 -0.44
N SER A 190 -11.96 7.97 0.66
CA SER A 190 -13.28 8.10 1.29
C SER A 190 -14.09 9.29 0.73
N ARG A 191 -13.44 10.17 -0.02
CA ARG A 191 -13.99 11.25 -0.84
C ARG A 191 -13.12 11.41 -2.08
N PRO A 192 -13.52 12.16 -3.13
CA PRO A 192 -12.63 12.44 -4.25
C PRO A 192 -11.33 13.08 -3.75
N TYR A 193 -10.20 12.52 -4.15
CA TYR A 193 -8.88 12.98 -3.72
C TYR A 193 -7.84 12.67 -4.77
N ASP A 194 -6.99 13.64 -5.08
CA ASP A 194 -5.85 13.48 -6.00
C ASP A 194 -6.24 12.83 -7.34
N GLY A 195 -7.32 13.32 -7.97
CA GLY A 195 -7.83 12.83 -9.25
C GLY A 195 -8.50 11.44 -9.22
N ARG A 196 -8.56 10.80 -8.07
CA ARG A 196 -9.17 9.47 -7.88
C ARG A 196 -10.58 9.60 -7.29
N PRO A 197 -11.52 8.73 -7.70
CA PRO A 197 -12.90 8.76 -7.18
C PRO A 197 -12.98 8.26 -5.74
N THR A 198 -14.14 8.49 -5.12
CA THR A 198 -14.52 7.87 -3.84
C THR A 198 -14.70 6.36 -4.01
N CYS A 199 -14.33 5.58 -3.00
CA CYS A 199 -14.62 4.15 -2.95
C CYS A 199 -16.13 3.90 -2.96
N CYS A 200 -16.56 2.98 -3.81
CA CYS A 200 -17.97 2.58 -3.92
C CYS A 200 -18.30 1.29 -3.15
N GLY A 201 -17.39 0.78 -2.33
CA GLY A 201 -17.64 -0.39 -1.49
C GLY A 201 -17.77 -1.73 -2.25
N ASN A 202 -17.23 -1.83 -3.46
CA ASN A 202 -17.35 -3.04 -4.28
C ASN A 202 -16.56 -4.26 -3.77
N ASN A 203 -15.84 -4.12 -2.65
CA ASN A 203 -15.06 -5.16 -1.96
C ASN A 203 -14.06 -5.91 -2.86
N ASN A 204 -13.53 -5.24 -3.89
CA ASN A 204 -12.62 -5.82 -4.87
C ASN A 204 -11.26 -5.11 -4.88
N CYS A 205 -10.73 -4.79 -3.69
CA CYS A 205 -9.40 -4.15 -3.54
C CYS A 205 -8.29 -5.09 -4.01
N MET A 206 -8.45 -6.38 -3.74
CA MET A 206 -7.61 -7.45 -4.26
C MET A 206 -8.44 -8.36 -5.16
N PRO A 207 -7.98 -8.71 -6.35
CA PRO A 207 -6.68 -8.35 -6.92
C PRO A 207 -6.63 -6.97 -7.56
N ILE A 208 -7.75 -6.28 -7.78
CA ILE A 208 -7.75 -4.97 -8.47
C ILE A 208 -8.91 -4.10 -8.02
N CYS A 209 -8.63 -2.85 -7.66
CA CYS A 209 -9.65 -1.82 -7.50
C CYS A 209 -10.12 -1.35 -8.88
N PRO A 210 -11.34 -1.70 -9.32
CA PRO A 210 -11.75 -1.47 -10.71
C PRO A 210 -11.91 0.02 -11.05
N ILE A 211 -12.27 0.84 -10.07
CA ILE A 211 -12.50 2.29 -10.26
C ILE A 211 -11.30 3.17 -9.91
N GLY A 212 -10.24 2.60 -9.34
CA GLY A 212 -9.05 3.36 -8.98
C GLY A 212 -9.17 4.22 -7.72
N ALA A 213 -10.14 3.99 -6.86
CA ALA A 213 -10.24 4.67 -5.57
C ALA A 213 -9.08 4.32 -4.63
N MET A 214 -8.57 3.09 -4.73
CA MET A 214 -7.38 2.64 -4.02
C MET A 214 -6.13 3.19 -4.69
N TYR A 215 -5.20 3.70 -3.89
CA TYR A 215 -3.90 4.14 -4.38
C TYR A 215 -3.08 2.98 -4.94
N ASN A 216 -2.35 3.25 -6.01
CA ASN A 216 -1.23 2.43 -6.46
C ASN A 216 -0.11 3.32 -7.05
N GLY A 217 1.09 2.76 -7.18
CA GLY A 217 2.27 3.50 -7.57
C GLY A 217 2.19 4.17 -8.95
N ILE A 218 1.29 3.72 -9.84
CA ILE A 218 1.11 4.33 -11.17
C ILE A 218 0.73 5.81 -11.06
N VAL A 219 -0.02 6.19 -10.02
CA VAL A 219 -0.42 7.59 -9.76
C VAL A 219 0.80 8.49 -9.69
N HIS A 220 1.82 8.09 -8.95
CA HIS A 220 3.04 8.88 -8.83
C HIS A 220 4.02 8.68 -10.00
N VAL A 221 3.96 7.54 -10.70
CA VAL A 221 4.70 7.38 -11.97
C VAL A 221 4.21 8.41 -12.98
N GLU A 222 2.90 8.53 -13.17
CA GLU A 222 2.29 9.51 -14.08
C GLU A 222 2.63 10.95 -13.69
N LYS A 223 2.56 11.28 -12.40
CA LYS A 223 3.00 12.59 -11.89
C LYS A 223 4.50 12.84 -12.13
N ALA A 224 5.34 11.81 -11.98
CA ALA A 224 6.77 11.93 -12.23
C ALA A 224 7.06 12.17 -13.70
N GLU A 225 6.37 11.49 -14.62
CA GLU A 225 6.47 11.71 -16.06
C GLU A 225 6.02 13.12 -16.44
N GLN A 226 4.91 13.61 -15.87
CA GLN A 226 4.45 15.00 -16.03
C GLN A 226 5.49 16.02 -15.52
N ALA A 227 6.26 15.67 -14.51
CA ALA A 227 7.38 16.46 -13.99
C ALA A 227 8.70 16.23 -14.75
N GLY A 228 8.68 15.56 -15.90
CA GLY A 228 9.83 15.37 -16.80
C GLY A 228 10.67 14.12 -16.54
N ALA A 229 10.25 13.22 -15.66
CA ALA A 229 10.94 11.94 -15.47
C ALA A 229 10.72 11.02 -16.70
N LYS A 230 11.74 10.23 -17.02
CA LYS A 230 11.65 9.23 -18.10
C LYS A 230 11.50 7.84 -17.49
N LEU A 231 10.47 7.12 -17.90
CA LEU A 231 10.30 5.70 -17.61
C LEU A 231 10.97 4.86 -18.71
N ILE A 232 11.80 3.89 -18.31
CA ILE A 232 12.52 2.97 -19.19
C ILE A 232 12.35 1.56 -18.67
#